data_51d5f0658e6e18525d5560793a32fa2a
#
_entry.id   51d5f0658e6e18525d5560793a32fa2a
#
_cell.length_a   1.000
_cell.length_b   1.000
_cell.length_c   1.000
_cell.angle_alpha   90.00
_cell.angle_beta   90.00
_cell.angle_gamma   90.00
#
_symmetry.space_group_name_H-M   'P 1'
#
loop_
_entity.id
_entity.type
_entity.pdbx_description
1 polymer ?
#
loop_
_entity_poly.entity_id
_entity_poly.type
_entity_poly.pdbx_seq_one_letter_code
_entity_poly.pdbx_strand_id
1 'polypeptide(L)'
;FSGNACDGYELEFRQVSELDSGEGKAALSDLRSTTWEDGAARKFRFNSENMLDEKITDKVDGHAERNSQAVAVSLSKPKGKSFNVPVAAVFPTEHMRRIIVAAREGKSILEFPVYDGSDTGEKLYNTLTVIGSMIGPGEKPPQDAGANLPELTKLARWPVTISYFDREDEKAERTGEQTPVYSISFELYENGISRALVLDYTDFTITGELTTLELKKEKPCP
;
A
#
# COMPACT_ATOMS: atom_id res chain seq x y z
N PHE A 1 -6.24 1.32 10.42
CA PHE A 1 -7.12 1.73 9.33
C PHE A 1 -8.50 2.07 9.87
N SER A 2 -9.02 3.22 9.53
CA SER A 2 -10.32 3.73 9.99
C SER A 2 -11.00 4.56 8.91
N GLY A 3 -12.27 4.91 9.14
CA GLY A 3 -13.04 5.76 8.23
C GLY A 3 -14.01 5.01 7.34
N ASN A 4 -14.67 5.76 6.46
CA ASN A 4 -15.70 5.27 5.54
C ASN A 4 -15.72 6.14 4.26
N ALA A 5 -16.61 5.82 3.33
CA ALA A 5 -16.70 6.54 2.06
C ALA A 5 -17.15 8.02 2.20
N CYS A 6 -17.76 8.41 3.32
CA CYS A 6 -18.24 9.78 3.55
C CYS A 6 -17.20 10.67 4.23
N ASP A 7 -16.53 10.10 5.25
CA ASP A 7 -15.53 10.82 6.06
C ASP A 7 -14.11 10.71 5.49
N GLY A 8 -13.91 9.81 4.53
CA GLY A 8 -12.58 9.39 4.03
C GLY A 8 -12.00 8.24 4.84
N TYR A 9 -10.86 7.76 4.39
CA TYR A 9 -10.14 6.62 4.94
C TYR A 9 -8.80 7.06 5.50
N GLU A 10 -8.50 6.68 6.73
CA GLU A 10 -7.25 6.96 7.40
C GLU A 10 -6.49 5.65 7.65
N LEU A 11 -5.20 5.65 7.31
CA LEU A 11 -4.28 4.57 7.58
C LEU A 11 -3.13 5.11 8.42
N GLU A 12 -2.95 4.54 9.60
CA GLU A 12 -1.73 4.70 10.41
C GLU A 12 -0.90 3.43 10.31
N PHE A 13 0.37 3.59 9.98
CA PHE A 13 1.31 2.49 9.83
C PHE A 13 2.56 2.76 10.64
N ARG A 14 3.08 1.74 11.30
CA ARG A 14 4.37 1.76 11.98
C ARG A 14 5.09 0.46 11.75
N GLN A 15 6.34 0.54 11.34
CA GLN A 15 7.23 -0.60 11.20
C GLN A 15 8.50 -0.34 12.01
N VAL A 16 8.83 -1.27 12.90
CA VAL A 16 10.08 -1.26 13.64
C VAL A 16 10.90 -2.45 13.16
N SER A 17 12.12 -2.20 12.72
CA SER A 17 13.03 -3.21 12.19
C SER A 17 14.41 -3.07 12.84
N GLU A 18 14.97 -4.19 13.24
CA GLU A 18 16.37 -4.28 13.66
C GLU A 18 17.19 -4.70 12.44
N LEU A 19 18.16 -3.89 12.06
CA LEU A 19 19.01 -4.06 10.90
C LEU A 19 20.40 -4.47 11.37
N ASP A 20 20.76 -5.74 11.21
CA ASP A 20 22.09 -6.28 11.55
C ASP A 20 22.85 -6.60 10.26
N SER A 21 23.97 -5.91 10.04
CA SER A 21 24.86 -6.15 8.90
C SER A 21 25.88 -7.27 9.16
N GLY A 22 25.90 -7.84 10.37
CA GLY A 22 26.88 -8.87 10.76
C GLY A 22 28.26 -8.33 11.13
N GLU A 23 28.51 -7.04 10.93
CA GLU A 23 29.84 -6.40 11.16
C GLU A 23 29.86 -5.39 12.31
N GLY A 24 28.78 -5.25 13.07
CA GLY A 24 28.72 -4.22 14.07
C GLY A 24 27.49 -4.24 14.98
N LYS A 25 27.12 -3.09 15.52
CA LYS A 25 25.88 -2.94 16.28
C LYS A 25 24.70 -2.94 15.32
N ALA A 26 23.68 -3.70 15.66
CA ALA A 26 22.40 -3.62 14.98
C ALA A 26 21.85 -2.18 15.09
N ALA A 27 21.30 -1.67 14.00
CA ALA A 27 20.63 -0.37 13.94
C ALA A 27 19.11 -0.58 14.02
N LEU A 28 18.43 0.28 14.78
CA LEU A 28 16.97 0.25 14.90
C LEU A 28 16.33 1.25 13.95
N SER A 29 15.54 0.75 13.00
CA SER A 29 14.70 1.58 12.12
C SER A 29 13.27 1.62 12.64
N ASP A 30 12.67 2.82 12.76
CA ASP A 30 11.26 3.04 13.14
C ASP A 30 10.62 3.94 12.06
N LEU A 31 9.90 3.31 11.13
CA LEU A 31 9.13 3.99 10.09
C LEU A 31 7.71 4.21 10.58
N ARG A 32 7.24 5.43 10.50
CA ARG A 32 5.86 5.82 10.80
C ARG A 32 5.26 6.54 9.63
N SER A 33 4.05 6.18 9.25
CA SER A 33 3.31 6.91 8.23
C SER A 33 1.83 7.04 8.59
N THR A 34 1.25 8.14 8.17
CA THR A 34 -0.18 8.40 8.24
C THR A 34 -0.65 8.89 6.89
N THR A 35 -1.70 8.28 6.38
CA THR A 35 -2.34 8.72 5.14
C THR A 35 -3.83 8.93 5.35
N TRP A 36 -4.40 9.88 4.63
CA TRP A 36 -5.83 10.10 4.55
C TRP A 36 -6.25 10.28 3.09
N GLU A 37 -7.32 9.59 2.69
CA GLU A 37 -7.85 9.62 1.33
C GLU A 37 -9.36 9.83 1.37
N ASP A 38 -9.90 10.81 0.63
CA ASP A 38 -11.34 11.01 0.58
C ASP A 38 -12.04 9.86 -0.16
N GLY A 39 -13.30 9.58 0.19
CA GLY A 39 -14.03 8.43 -0.35
C GLY A 39 -14.21 8.43 -1.88
N ALA A 40 -14.10 9.60 -2.52
CA ALA A 40 -14.14 9.77 -3.96
C ALA A 40 -12.74 9.74 -4.61
N ALA A 41 -11.68 9.51 -3.85
CA ALA A 41 -10.28 9.50 -4.29
C ALA A 41 -9.86 10.78 -5.04
N ARG A 42 -10.38 11.94 -4.61
CA ARG A 42 -10.01 13.24 -5.18
C ARG A 42 -8.93 13.93 -4.37
N LYS A 43 -8.83 13.61 -3.07
CA LYS A 43 -7.87 14.21 -2.16
C LYS A 43 -7.12 13.12 -1.43
N PHE A 44 -5.81 13.30 -1.34
CA PHE A 44 -4.91 12.41 -0.63
C PHE A 44 -3.93 13.25 0.19
N ARG A 45 -3.76 12.91 1.47
CA ARG A 45 -2.78 13.51 2.38
C ARG A 45 -1.89 12.42 2.91
N PHE A 46 -0.60 12.70 3.02
CA PHE A 46 0.38 11.74 3.49
C PHE A 46 1.46 12.41 4.31
N ASN A 47 1.87 11.74 5.34
CA ASN A 47 3.00 12.09 6.17
C ASN A 47 3.77 10.81 6.50
N SER A 48 5.08 10.82 6.34
CA SER A 48 5.94 9.73 6.77
C SER A 48 7.20 10.27 7.43
N GLU A 49 7.70 9.51 8.41
CA GLU A 49 8.93 9.80 9.13
C GLU A 49 9.67 8.49 9.37
N ASN A 50 10.92 8.44 8.97
CA ASN A 50 11.81 7.33 9.25
C ASN A 50 12.89 7.78 10.24
N MET A 51 13.10 6.98 11.27
CA MET A 51 14.15 7.18 12.28
C MET A 51 15.11 6.00 12.25
N LEU A 52 16.39 6.29 12.31
CA LEU A 52 17.45 5.31 12.52
C LEU A 52 18.17 5.64 13.82
N ASP A 53 18.18 4.72 14.78
CA ASP A 53 18.76 4.93 16.13
C ASP A 53 18.24 6.24 16.76
N GLU A 54 16.90 6.43 16.76
CA GLU A 54 16.20 7.59 17.31
C GLU A 54 16.48 8.94 16.59
N LYS A 55 17.22 8.92 15.48
CA LYS A 55 17.45 10.11 14.67
C LYS A 55 16.60 10.08 13.41
N ILE A 56 15.88 11.17 13.16
CA ILE A 56 15.10 11.31 11.92
C ILE A 56 16.08 11.34 10.74
N THR A 57 15.94 10.36 9.84
CA THR A 57 16.70 10.27 8.58
C THR A 57 15.93 10.85 7.42
N ASP A 58 14.62 10.56 7.38
CA ASP A 58 13.77 10.98 6.29
C ASP A 58 12.42 11.46 6.82
N LYS A 59 11.88 12.49 6.19
CA LYS A 59 10.55 13.00 6.47
C LYS A 59 9.89 13.50 5.21
N VAL A 60 8.70 12.98 4.92
CA VAL A 60 7.87 13.41 3.81
C VAL A 60 6.54 13.91 4.36
N ASP A 61 6.07 15.03 3.85
CA ASP A 61 4.75 15.58 4.18
C ASP A 61 4.19 16.27 2.95
N GLY A 62 2.97 15.91 2.57
CA GLY A 62 2.36 16.46 1.38
C GLY A 62 0.88 16.13 1.22
N HIS A 63 0.34 16.67 0.16
CA HIS A 63 -1.02 16.35 -0.27
C HIS A 63 -1.13 16.35 -1.79
N ALA A 64 -2.13 15.65 -2.29
CA ALA A 64 -2.46 15.57 -3.70
C ALA A 64 -3.95 15.83 -3.92
N GLU A 65 -4.28 16.56 -4.98
CA GLU A 65 -5.65 16.84 -5.38
C GLU A 65 -5.85 16.52 -6.87
N ARG A 66 -6.85 15.70 -7.15
CA ARG A 66 -7.20 15.30 -8.52
C ARG A 66 -8.23 16.25 -9.10
N ASN A 67 -7.92 16.75 -10.28
CA ASN A 67 -8.85 17.49 -11.13
C ASN A 67 -9.08 16.75 -12.47
N SER A 68 -9.73 17.38 -13.43
CA SER A 68 -10.04 16.78 -14.74
C SER A 68 -8.80 16.55 -15.64
N GLN A 69 -7.66 17.14 -15.34
CA GLN A 69 -6.47 17.11 -16.22
C GLN A 69 -5.31 16.35 -15.58
N ALA A 70 -5.14 16.45 -14.26
CA ALA A 70 -4.00 15.89 -13.54
C ALA A 70 -4.33 15.66 -12.06
N VAL A 71 -3.39 15.02 -11.36
CA VAL A 71 -3.29 15.04 -9.92
C VAL A 71 -2.20 16.05 -9.55
N ALA A 72 -2.58 17.18 -8.96
CA ALA A 72 -1.67 18.19 -8.47
C ALA A 72 -1.12 17.77 -7.10
N VAL A 73 0.19 17.66 -6.98
CA VAL A 73 0.89 17.29 -5.75
C VAL A 73 1.61 18.51 -5.18
N SER A 74 1.51 18.69 -3.86
CA SER A 74 2.26 19.70 -3.11
C SER A 74 2.94 19.05 -1.91
N LEU A 75 4.27 19.16 -1.87
CA LEU A 75 5.12 18.69 -0.77
C LEU A 75 5.49 19.88 0.11
N SER A 76 5.42 19.69 1.42
CA SER A 76 5.98 20.61 2.41
C SER A 76 7.36 20.12 2.91
N LYS A 77 7.57 18.79 2.90
CA LYS A 77 8.82 18.12 3.27
C LYS A 77 9.17 17.04 2.24
N PRO A 78 10.47 16.79 1.99
CA PRO A 78 11.68 17.39 2.58
C PRO A 78 11.93 18.84 2.14
N LYS A 79 11.43 19.22 0.97
CA LYS A 79 11.45 20.59 0.41
C LYS A 79 10.08 20.92 -0.14
N GLY A 80 9.66 22.20 0.02
CA GLY A 80 8.48 22.70 -0.65
C GLY A 80 8.61 22.53 -2.17
N LYS A 81 7.76 21.70 -2.77
CA LYS A 81 7.73 21.39 -4.19
C LYS A 81 6.29 21.13 -4.66
N SER A 82 5.97 21.58 -5.85
CA SER A 82 4.67 21.25 -6.48
C SER A 82 4.93 20.71 -7.87
N PHE A 83 4.18 19.67 -8.24
CA PHE A 83 4.24 19.01 -9.54
C PHE A 83 2.93 18.31 -9.85
N ASN A 84 2.80 17.81 -11.05
CA ASN A 84 1.62 17.06 -11.48
C ASN A 84 2.01 15.60 -11.79
N VAL A 85 1.14 14.67 -11.41
CA VAL A 85 1.17 13.30 -11.91
C VAL A 85 -0.07 13.05 -12.79
N PRO A 86 -0.07 12.01 -13.65
CA PRO A 86 -1.19 11.72 -14.54
C PRO A 86 -2.52 11.61 -13.77
N VAL A 87 -3.60 12.08 -14.36
CA VAL A 87 -4.95 11.99 -13.79
C VAL A 87 -5.39 10.55 -13.51
N ALA A 88 -4.83 9.59 -14.27
CA ALA A 88 -5.06 8.15 -14.10
C ALA A 88 -4.35 7.54 -12.88
N ALA A 89 -3.42 8.27 -12.24
CA ALA A 89 -2.74 7.77 -11.05
C ALA A 89 -3.76 7.51 -9.93
N VAL A 90 -3.69 6.34 -9.31
CA VAL A 90 -4.56 5.96 -8.20
C VAL A 90 -3.85 6.16 -6.87
N PHE A 91 -4.61 6.45 -5.83
CA PHE A 91 -4.13 6.52 -4.45
C PHE A 91 -4.22 5.14 -3.77
N PRO A 92 -3.54 4.91 -2.65
CA PRO A 92 -3.45 3.58 -2.04
C PRO A 92 -4.79 2.92 -1.71
N THR A 93 -5.73 3.64 -1.08
CA THR A 93 -7.05 3.08 -0.74
C THR A 93 -7.89 2.85 -2.00
N GLU A 94 -7.86 3.78 -2.95
CA GLU A 94 -8.50 3.61 -4.25
C GLU A 94 -7.95 2.37 -4.97
N HIS A 95 -6.63 2.15 -4.96
CA HIS A 95 -5.99 0.99 -5.56
C HIS A 95 -6.54 -0.32 -4.97
N MET A 96 -6.53 -0.44 -3.63
CA MET A 96 -7.06 -1.64 -2.95
C MET A 96 -8.54 -1.87 -3.25
N ARG A 97 -9.36 -0.82 -3.26
CA ARG A 97 -10.78 -0.93 -3.61
C ARG A 97 -10.99 -1.40 -5.05
N ARG A 98 -10.19 -0.91 -6.00
CA ARG A 98 -10.24 -1.35 -7.41
C ARG A 98 -9.83 -2.81 -7.56
N ILE A 99 -8.84 -3.28 -6.81
CA ILE A 99 -8.45 -4.70 -6.76
C ILE A 99 -9.61 -5.56 -6.26
N ILE A 100 -10.28 -5.18 -5.16
CA ILE A 100 -11.42 -5.93 -4.62
C ILE A 100 -12.58 -6.00 -5.63
N VAL A 101 -12.90 -4.88 -6.28
CA VAL A 101 -13.96 -4.85 -7.31
C VAL A 101 -13.60 -5.79 -8.47
N ALA A 102 -12.40 -5.71 -8.99
CA ALA A 102 -11.92 -6.55 -10.07
C ALA A 102 -11.89 -8.04 -9.70
N ALA A 103 -11.47 -8.37 -8.47
CA ALA A 103 -11.48 -9.73 -7.94
C ALA A 103 -12.90 -10.31 -7.91
N ARG A 104 -13.89 -9.53 -7.47
CA ARG A 104 -15.31 -9.91 -7.48
C ARG A 104 -15.88 -10.09 -8.89
N GLU A 105 -15.35 -9.35 -9.86
CA GLU A 105 -15.69 -9.48 -11.28
C GLU A 105 -14.94 -10.62 -11.99
N GLY A 106 -14.08 -11.36 -11.27
CA GLY A 106 -13.29 -12.45 -11.82
C GLY A 106 -12.13 -12.02 -12.72
N LYS A 107 -11.70 -10.76 -12.65
CA LYS A 107 -10.50 -10.27 -13.33
C LYS A 107 -9.27 -10.74 -12.60
N SER A 108 -8.23 -11.12 -13.34
CA SER A 108 -6.99 -11.66 -12.80
C SER A 108 -5.78 -10.74 -12.95
N ILE A 109 -5.88 -9.71 -13.79
CA ILE A 109 -4.77 -8.78 -14.07
C ILE A 109 -5.29 -7.35 -14.09
N LEU A 110 -4.55 -6.46 -13.42
CA LEU A 110 -4.79 -5.01 -13.41
C LEU A 110 -3.46 -4.27 -13.51
N GLU A 111 -3.50 -3.12 -14.19
CA GLU A 111 -2.37 -2.20 -14.29
C GLU A 111 -2.83 -0.80 -13.92
N PHE A 112 -2.10 -0.16 -12.99
CA PHE A 112 -2.36 1.21 -12.61
C PHE A 112 -1.05 1.96 -12.35
N PRO A 113 -0.95 3.24 -12.73
CA PRO A 113 -0.01 4.13 -12.09
C PRO A 113 -0.47 4.42 -10.66
N VAL A 114 0.39 4.20 -9.66
CA VAL A 114 0.10 4.41 -8.23
C VAL A 114 0.95 5.54 -7.70
N TYR A 115 0.29 6.52 -7.08
CA TYR A 115 0.94 7.58 -6.32
C TYR A 115 0.59 7.43 -4.84
N ASP A 116 1.56 7.07 -4.02
CA ASP A 116 1.39 6.75 -2.60
C ASP A 116 2.13 7.71 -1.66
N GLY A 117 2.87 8.69 -2.20
CA GLY A 117 3.64 9.64 -1.41
C GLY A 117 4.88 9.04 -0.72
N SER A 118 5.29 7.83 -1.10
CA SER A 118 6.45 7.14 -0.54
C SER A 118 7.80 7.72 -1.02
N ASP A 119 8.89 7.18 -0.50
CA ASP A 119 10.26 7.59 -0.77
C ASP A 119 10.45 9.12 -0.49
N THR A 120 10.73 9.91 -1.48
CA THR A 120 10.86 11.37 -1.39
C THR A 120 9.53 12.12 -1.55
N GLY A 121 8.42 11.41 -1.73
CA GLY A 121 7.10 11.95 -2.06
C GLY A 121 6.92 12.30 -3.53
N GLU A 122 7.91 12.04 -4.38
CA GLU A 122 7.88 12.39 -5.80
C GLU A 122 7.62 11.20 -6.72
N LYS A 123 7.79 9.97 -6.21
CA LYS A 123 7.72 8.77 -7.04
C LYS A 123 6.30 8.43 -7.47
N LEU A 124 6.20 8.01 -8.70
CA LEU A 124 5.02 7.39 -9.30
C LEU A 124 5.44 6.02 -9.80
N TYR A 125 4.77 4.98 -9.32
CA TYR A 125 5.03 3.61 -9.73
C TYR A 125 4.01 3.17 -10.79
N ASN A 126 4.46 2.43 -11.80
CA ASN A 126 3.56 1.59 -12.57
C ASN A 126 3.41 0.27 -11.80
N THR A 127 2.19 -0.23 -11.65
CA THR A 127 1.94 -1.49 -10.96
C THR A 127 1.27 -2.50 -11.86
N LEU A 128 1.72 -3.75 -11.71
CA LEU A 128 1.05 -4.93 -12.26
C LEU A 128 0.50 -5.74 -11.08
N THR A 129 -0.83 -5.87 -11.03
CA THR A 129 -1.50 -6.67 -10.01
C THR A 129 -2.00 -7.97 -10.62
N VAL A 130 -1.62 -9.08 -10.01
CA VAL A 130 -2.13 -10.43 -10.33
C VAL A 130 -3.05 -10.89 -9.21
N ILE A 131 -4.28 -11.28 -9.54
CA ILE A 131 -5.30 -11.75 -8.62
C ILE A 131 -5.52 -13.24 -8.86
N GLY A 132 -5.29 -14.06 -7.84
CA GLY A 132 -5.50 -15.50 -7.89
C GLY A 132 -6.98 -15.91 -7.73
N SER A 133 -7.22 -17.20 -7.72
CA SER A 133 -8.57 -17.75 -7.54
C SER A 133 -9.13 -17.40 -6.17
N MET A 134 -10.44 -17.12 -6.14
CA MET A 134 -11.16 -16.85 -4.89
C MET A 134 -11.05 -18.04 -3.93
N ILE A 135 -10.78 -17.75 -2.68
CA ILE A 135 -10.92 -18.66 -1.55
C ILE A 135 -12.23 -18.29 -0.86
N GLY A 136 -13.19 -19.20 -0.93
CA GLY A 136 -14.54 -18.99 -0.40
C GLY A 136 -14.60 -18.93 1.13
N PRO A 137 -15.73 -18.44 1.68
CA PRO A 137 -15.96 -18.44 3.12
C PRO A 137 -15.80 -19.85 3.71
N GLY A 138 -15.03 -19.94 4.80
CA GLY A 138 -14.76 -21.21 5.48
C GLY A 138 -13.74 -22.12 4.79
N GLU A 139 -13.32 -21.81 3.57
CA GLU A 139 -12.28 -22.56 2.87
C GLU A 139 -10.88 -22.18 3.35
N LYS A 140 -9.96 -23.17 3.37
CA LYS A 140 -8.54 -22.99 3.71
C LYS A 140 -8.36 -22.08 4.95
N PRO A 141 -8.69 -22.55 6.16
CA PRO A 141 -8.57 -21.75 7.37
C PRO A 141 -7.20 -21.08 7.46
N PRO A 142 -7.13 -19.78 7.84
CA PRO A 142 -5.86 -19.10 8.00
C PRO A 142 -5.05 -19.72 9.17
N GLN A 143 -3.72 -19.73 9.04
CA GLN A 143 -2.83 -20.20 10.09
C GLN A 143 -2.46 -19.09 11.08
N ASP A 144 -2.56 -17.84 10.65
CA ASP A 144 -2.25 -16.66 11.46
C ASP A 144 -3.26 -16.51 12.61
N ALA A 145 -2.76 -16.36 13.83
CA ALA A 145 -3.61 -16.24 15.04
C ALA A 145 -4.59 -15.05 14.94
N GLY A 146 -4.14 -13.90 14.40
CA GLY A 146 -4.97 -12.71 14.25
C GLY A 146 -6.03 -12.80 13.15
N ALA A 147 -5.88 -13.74 12.20
CA ALA A 147 -6.86 -13.95 11.13
C ALA A 147 -7.93 -15.00 11.49
N ASN A 148 -7.80 -15.67 12.63
CA ASN A 148 -8.74 -16.70 13.06
C ASN A 148 -9.94 -16.08 13.82
N LEU A 149 -10.60 -15.12 13.19
CA LEU A 149 -11.79 -14.44 13.71
C LEU A 149 -13.05 -14.92 13.01
N PRO A 150 -14.16 -15.15 13.74
CA PRO A 150 -15.44 -15.58 13.14
C PRO A 150 -15.96 -14.63 12.06
N GLU A 151 -15.64 -13.36 12.16
CA GLU A 151 -16.00 -12.33 11.18
C GLU A 151 -15.27 -12.55 9.85
N LEU A 152 -13.97 -12.89 9.89
CA LEU A 152 -13.17 -13.13 8.68
C LEU A 152 -13.48 -14.47 8.01
N THR A 153 -13.86 -15.48 8.79
CA THR A 153 -14.19 -16.80 8.23
C THR A 153 -15.43 -16.79 7.32
N LYS A 154 -16.25 -15.76 7.42
CA LYS A 154 -17.45 -15.55 6.59
C LYS A 154 -17.19 -14.78 5.30
N LEU A 155 -15.98 -14.29 5.12
CA LEU A 155 -15.59 -13.44 4.00
C LEU A 155 -14.83 -14.25 2.94
N ALA A 156 -15.05 -13.90 1.69
CA ALA A 156 -14.20 -14.35 0.59
C ALA A 156 -12.87 -13.59 0.63
N ARG A 157 -11.80 -14.23 0.12
CA ARG A 157 -10.50 -13.61 -0.05
C ARG A 157 -9.79 -14.10 -1.30
N TRP A 158 -8.80 -13.36 -1.76
CA TRP A 158 -8.03 -13.67 -2.96
C TRP A 158 -6.54 -13.55 -2.67
N PRO A 159 -5.69 -14.49 -3.16
CA PRO A 159 -4.27 -14.25 -3.28
C PRO A 159 -4.03 -13.10 -4.26
N VAL A 160 -3.23 -12.13 -3.86
CA VAL A 160 -2.91 -10.96 -4.68
C VAL A 160 -1.40 -10.74 -4.66
N THR A 161 -0.83 -10.48 -5.82
CA THR A 161 0.55 -10.01 -5.96
C THR A 161 0.56 -8.69 -6.71
N ILE A 162 1.21 -7.67 -6.17
CA ILE A 162 1.40 -6.37 -6.79
C ILE A 162 2.89 -6.17 -7.02
N SER A 163 3.32 -6.05 -8.27
CA SER A 163 4.68 -5.68 -8.64
C SER A 163 4.75 -4.19 -8.95
N TYR A 164 5.74 -3.52 -8.38
CA TYR A 164 5.95 -2.08 -8.50
C TYR A 164 7.16 -1.81 -9.39
N PHE A 165 6.97 -1.03 -10.45
CA PHE A 165 7.99 -0.65 -11.41
C PHE A 165 8.25 0.84 -11.33
N ASP A 166 9.51 1.25 -11.29
CA ASP A 166 9.87 2.66 -11.30
C ASP A 166 9.58 3.23 -12.71
N ARG A 167 8.77 4.26 -12.76
CA ARG A 167 8.38 4.87 -14.04
C ARG A 167 9.52 5.62 -14.74
N GLU A 168 10.52 6.06 -14.00
CA GLU A 168 11.67 6.75 -14.59
C GLU A 168 12.54 5.81 -15.43
N ASP A 169 12.52 4.52 -15.12
CA ASP A 169 13.27 3.49 -15.86
C ASP A 169 12.67 3.16 -17.23
N GLU A 170 11.37 3.48 -17.47
CA GLU A 170 10.76 3.30 -18.81
C GLU A 170 11.46 4.08 -19.93
N LYS A 171 12.21 5.13 -19.60
CA LYS A 171 12.99 5.91 -20.57
C LYS A 171 14.31 5.25 -20.96
N ALA A 172 14.85 4.41 -20.09
CA ALA A 172 16.14 3.75 -20.28
C ALA A 172 16.02 2.40 -21.01
N GLU A 173 14.85 1.73 -20.94
CA GLU A 173 14.72 0.34 -21.40
C GLU A 173 13.68 0.15 -22.51
N ARG A 174 13.99 0.63 -23.69
CA ARG A 174 13.22 0.24 -24.89
C ARG A 174 13.52 -1.20 -25.38
N THR A 175 14.24 -2.02 -24.64
CA THR A 175 14.80 -3.27 -25.15
C THR A 175 14.75 -4.48 -24.22
N GLY A 176 14.05 -4.49 -23.11
CA GLY A 176 14.10 -5.63 -22.19
C GLY A 176 12.92 -5.77 -21.25
N GLU A 177 12.90 -6.87 -20.53
CA GLU A 177 11.97 -7.13 -19.42
C GLU A 177 12.28 -6.18 -18.27
N GLN A 178 11.28 -5.38 -17.86
CA GLN A 178 11.41 -4.56 -16.66
C GLN A 178 11.39 -5.45 -15.41
N THR A 179 12.39 -5.29 -14.54
CA THR A 179 12.40 -5.91 -13.22
C THR A 179 11.66 -5.00 -12.25
N PRO A 180 10.70 -5.50 -11.46
CA PRO A 180 10.07 -4.69 -10.44
C PRO A 180 11.09 -4.23 -9.39
N VAL A 181 10.93 -3.03 -8.87
CA VAL A 181 11.72 -2.52 -7.73
C VAL A 181 11.45 -3.38 -6.49
N TYR A 182 10.20 -3.76 -6.30
CA TYR A 182 9.74 -4.72 -5.30
C TYR A 182 8.38 -5.28 -5.67
N SER A 183 7.99 -6.39 -5.05
CA SER A 183 6.65 -6.92 -5.14
C SER A 183 6.07 -7.22 -3.76
N ILE A 184 4.74 -7.12 -3.64
CA ILE A 184 4.00 -7.43 -2.42
C ILE A 184 2.99 -8.51 -2.75
N SER A 185 3.06 -9.65 -2.04
CA SER A 185 2.09 -10.72 -2.12
C SER A 185 1.35 -10.86 -0.79
N PHE A 186 0.04 -11.08 -0.84
CA PHE A 186 -0.81 -11.23 0.34
C PHE A 186 -2.14 -11.89 -0.01
N GLU A 187 -2.90 -12.34 0.98
CA GLU A 187 -4.30 -12.68 0.82
C GLU A 187 -5.18 -11.48 1.21
N LEU A 188 -6.02 -11.02 0.30
CA LEU A 188 -6.90 -9.86 0.47
C LEU A 188 -8.34 -10.32 0.70
N TYR A 189 -8.88 -9.99 1.87
CA TYR A 189 -10.30 -10.18 2.16
C TYR A 189 -11.15 -9.11 1.47
N GLU A 190 -12.41 -9.46 1.19
CA GLU A 190 -13.37 -8.56 0.54
C GLU A 190 -13.71 -7.29 1.33
N ASN A 191 -13.35 -7.22 2.62
CA ASN A 191 -13.46 -6.05 3.47
C ASN A 191 -12.19 -5.20 3.54
N GLY A 192 -11.15 -5.53 2.75
CA GLY A 192 -9.89 -4.79 2.66
C GLY A 192 -8.81 -5.22 3.64
N ILE A 193 -9.07 -6.17 4.53
CA ILE A 193 -8.05 -6.73 5.41
C ILE A 193 -7.12 -7.63 4.60
N SER A 194 -5.82 -7.53 4.85
CA SER A 194 -4.81 -8.38 4.25
C SER A 194 -4.09 -9.21 5.31
N ARG A 195 -3.59 -10.40 4.90
CA ARG A 195 -2.78 -11.32 5.71
C ARG A 195 -1.72 -12.03 4.88
N ALA A 196 -0.86 -12.80 5.53
CA ALA A 196 0.20 -13.59 4.87
C ALA A 196 1.05 -12.73 3.94
N LEU A 197 1.53 -11.60 4.48
CA LEU A 197 2.29 -10.61 3.72
C LEU A 197 3.67 -11.16 3.36
N VAL A 198 4.04 -10.99 2.10
CA VAL A 198 5.40 -11.19 1.60
C VAL A 198 5.81 -9.96 0.80
N LEU A 199 6.82 -9.24 1.27
CA LEU A 199 7.48 -8.19 0.50
C LEU A 199 8.76 -8.76 -0.06
N ASP A 200 8.87 -8.76 -1.36
CA ASP A 200 10.02 -9.28 -2.09
C ASP A 200 10.77 -8.12 -2.74
N TYR A 201 11.95 -7.85 -2.22
CA TYR A 201 12.92 -6.94 -2.81
C TYR A 201 13.97 -7.75 -3.55
N THR A 202 14.70 -7.14 -4.45
CA THR A 202 15.73 -7.84 -5.26
C THR A 202 16.75 -8.60 -4.38
N ASP A 203 17.09 -8.07 -3.21
CA ASP A 203 18.18 -8.57 -2.37
C ASP A 203 17.69 -9.32 -1.11
N PHE A 204 16.45 -9.14 -0.71
CA PHE A 204 15.88 -9.76 0.50
C PHE A 204 14.35 -9.84 0.45
N THR A 205 13.80 -10.70 1.28
CA THR A 205 12.35 -10.90 1.42
C THR A 205 11.94 -10.70 2.88
N ILE A 206 10.83 -9.99 3.09
CA ILE A 206 10.20 -9.83 4.40
C ILE A 206 8.89 -10.60 4.40
N THR A 207 8.66 -11.46 5.39
CA THR A 207 7.38 -12.14 5.60
C THR A 207 6.68 -11.59 6.84
N GLY A 208 5.36 -11.41 6.74
CA GLY A 208 4.54 -10.90 7.83
C GLY A 208 3.35 -11.80 8.12
N GLU A 209 3.13 -12.08 9.40
CA GLU A 209 1.96 -12.79 9.92
C GLU A 209 1.06 -11.84 10.69
N LEU A 210 -0.24 -12.03 10.56
CA LEU A 210 -1.23 -11.27 11.33
C LEU A 210 -1.37 -11.88 12.74
N THR A 211 -0.75 -11.26 13.73
CA THR A 211 -0.76 -11.76 15.12
C THR A 211 -1.98 -11.29 15.91
N THR A 212 -2.45 -10.08 15.66
CA THR A 212 -3.60 -9.48 16.35
C THR A 212 -4.41 -8.63 15.37
N LEU A 213 -5.72 -8.75 15.44
CA LEU A 213 -6.65 -7.93 14.67
C LEU A 213 -7.82 -7.50 15.55
N GLU A 214 -8.08 -6.21 15.59
CA GLU A 214 -9.25 -5.62 16.21
C GLU A 214 -10.17 -5.03 15.14
N LEU A 215 -11.39 -5.55 15.03
CA LEU A 215 -12.40 -5.04 14.12
C LEU A 215 -13.30 -4.05 14.85
N LYS A 216 -13.27 -2.80 14.43
CA LYS A 216 -14.19 -1.77 14.93
C LYS A 216 -15.42 -1.71 14.05
N LYS A 217 -16.58 -1.41 14.67
CA LYS A 217 -17.81 -1.20 13.90
C LYS A 217 -17.65 0.04 13.03
N GLU A 218 -17.94 -0.14 11.74
CA GLU A 218 -18.00 0.97 10.80
C GLU A 218 -19.14 1.93 11.20
N LYS A 219 -18.85 3.22 11.16
CA LYS A 219 -19.91 4.24 11.28
C LYS A 219 -20.61 4.33 9.93
N PRO A 220 -21.94 4.15 9.88
CA PRO A 220 -22.67 4.32 8.63
C PRO A 220 -22.51 5.76 8.14
N CYS A 221 -22.50 5.92 6.82
CA CYS A 221 -22.64 7.24 6.22
C CYS A 221 -23.95 7.90 6.64
N PRO A 222 -23.96 9.19 7.00
CA PRO A 222 -25.17 9.92 7.35
C PRO A 222 -26.17 10.03 6.18
#